data_a9fe9b2880af1ee161fd59ecd7c28562
#
_entry.id   a9fe9b2880af1ee161fd59ecd7c28562
#
_cell.length_a   1.000
_cell.length_b   1.000
_cell.length_c   1.000
_cell.angle_alpha   90.00
_cell.angle_beta   90.00
_cell.angle_gamma   90.00
#
_symmetry.space_group_name_H-M   'P 1'
#
loop_
_entity.id
_entity.type
_entity.pdbx_description
1 polymer ?
#
loop_
_entity_poly.entity_id
_entity_poly.type
_entity_poly.pdbx_seq_one_letter_code
_entity_poly.pdbx_strand_id
1 'polypeptide(L)'
;HEYLKRAFGIASAQRYWTIFDALRKELGYVDYLGALQRYRLDVEQGSADEQRLLMMSSFLIDYSFADRLYPRALEVIAHLGRFGPTVILTDGDIVIQPRKLQRSGLWDAVDGRALVYVHKERALDAVQRHYPARHYVMVDDKLRILAAMKAIWRERLTTIFVRQGHYALDAALIAGQPAADFTIDRIGELAELDLFRLTQQPANAALAILETP
;
A
#
# COMPACT_ATOMS: atom_id res chain seq x y z
N HIS A 1 -0.84 -9.85 -13.98
CA HIS A 1 -1.72 -10.86 -14.58
C HIS A 1 -1.16 -11.41 -15.90
N GLU A 2 -0.79 -10.58 -16.89
CA GLU A 2 -0.37 -11.01 -18.23
C GLU A 2 0.91 -11.86 -18.21
N TYR A 3 1.87 -11.57 -17.34
CA TYR A 3 3.09 -12.37 -17.25
C TYR A 3 2.79 -13.82 -16.83
N LEU A 4 1.95 -14.01 -15.80
CA LEU A 4 1.58 -15.36 -15.37
C LEU A 4 0.86 -16.15 -16.47
N LYS A 5 0.01 -15.50 -17.27
CA LYS A 5 -0.64 -16.13 -18.42
C LYS A 5 0.38 -16.58 -19.47
N ARG A 6 1.39 -15.73 -19.77
CA ARG A 6 2.44 -16.04 -20.74
C ARG A 6 3.38 -17.15 -20.27
N ALA A 7 3.79 -17.09 -18.99
CA ALA A 7 4.78 -18.03 -18.44
C ALA A 7 4.17 -19.39 -18.06
N PHE A 8 2.91 -19.43 -17.59
CA PHE A 8 2.30 -20.61 -16.99
C PHE A 8 1.01 -21.06 -17.68
N GLY A 9 0.59 -20.38 -18.74
CA GLY A 9 -0.64 -20.64 -19.46
C GLY A 9 -1.87 -19.98 -18.83
N ILE A 10 -2.90 -19.77 -19.67
CA ILE A 10 -4.11 -19.03 -19.30
C ILE A 10 -4.86 -19.72 -18.15
N ALA A 11 -5.07 -21.04 -18.27
CA ALA A 11 -5.84 -21.82 -17.29
C ALA A 11 -5.18 -21.81 -15.91
N SER A 12 -3.85 -22.04 -15.85
CA SER A 12 -3.10 -22.02 -14.58
C SER A 12 -3.11 -20.64 -13.92
N ALA A 13 -2.92 -19.59 -14.73
CA ALA A 13 -2.95 -18.23 -14.24
C ALA A 13 -4.35 -17.85 -13.70
N GLN A 14 -5.43 -18.18 -14.41
CA GLN A 14 -6.79 -17.94 -13.97
C GLN A 14 -7.10 -18.66 -12.66
N ARG A 15 -6.71 -19.95 -12.56
CA ARG A 15 -6.92 -20.74 -11.34
C ARG A 15 -6.19 -20.16 -10.14
N TYR A 16 -4.91 -19.77 -10.31
CA TYR A 16 -4.15 -19.09 -9.27
C TYR A 16 -4.84 -17.79 -8.79
N TRP A 17 -5.29 -16.95 -9.73
CA TRP A 17 -5.94 -15.69 -9.36
C TRP A 17 -7.31 -15.90 -8.70
N THR A 18 -8.05 -16.94 -9.07
CA THR A 18 -9.30 -17.31 -8.39
C THR A 18 -9.02 -17.70 -6.93
N ILE A 19 -7.99 -18.51 -6.69
CA ILE A 19 -7.56 -18.90 -5.34
C ILE A 19 -7.06 -17.68 -4.54
N PHE A 20 -6.26 -16.83 -5.19
CA PHE A 20 -5.76 -15.59 -4.59
C PHE A 20 -6.89 -14.66 -4.12
N ASP A 21 -7.89 -14.43 -4.98
CA ASP A 21 -9.02 -13.56 -4.64
C ASP A 21 -9.90 -14.16 -3.54
N ALA A 22 -10.08 -15.48 -3.52
CA ALA A 22 -10.79 -16.18 -2.47
C ALA A 22 -10.05 -16.04 -1.12
N LEU A 23 -8.72 -16.27 -1.13
CA LEU A 23 -7.88 -16.14 0.06
C LEU A 23 -7.85 -14.70 0.58
N ARG A 24 -7.74 -13.72 -0.31
CA ARG A 24 -7.79 -12.30 0.05
C ARG A 24 -9.10 -11.91 0.74
N LYS A 25 -10.23 -12.44 0.28
CA LYS A 25 -11.53 -12.22 0.93
C LYS A 25 -11.62 -12.88 2.30
N GLU A 26 -11.07 -14.09 2.43
CA GLU A 26 -11.04 -14.85 3.69
C GLU A 26 -10.16 -14.16 4.76
N LEU A 27 -8.94 -13.77 4.38
CA LEU A 27 -7.96 -13.22 5.30
C LEU A 27 -8.10 -11.71 5.55
N GLY A 28 -8.73 -10.99 4.60
CA GLY A 28 -8.82 -9.53 4.65
C GLY A 28 -7.54 -8.80 4.21
N TYR A 29 -6.49 -9.53 3.83
CA TYR A 29 -5.24 -8.99 3.30
C TYR A 29 -4.71 -9.83 2.14
N VAL A 30 -3.66 -9.33 1.47
CA VAL A 30 -3.04 -9.98 0.31
C VAL A 30 -1.95 -10.93 0.75
N ASP A 31 -2.10 -12.22 0.40
CA ASP A 31 -1.11 -13.28 0.63
C ASP A 31 -0.84 -14.04 -0.68
N TYR A 32 0.20 -13.63 -1.38
CA TYR A 32 0.60 -14.24 -2.66
C TYR A 32 1.14 -15.66 -2.47
N LEU A 33 1.93 -15.88 -1.43
CA LEU A 33 2.56 -17.18 -1.18
C LEU A 33 1.57 -18.18 -0.60
N GLY A 34 0.67 -17.75 0.26
CA GLY A 34 -0.44 -18.59 0.73
C GLY A 34 -1.35 -19.03 -0.41
N ALA A 35 -1.65 -18.13 -1.36
CA ALA A 35 -2.39 -18.47 -2.56
C ALA A 35 -1.63 -19.50 -3.43
N LEU A 36 -0.30 -19.39 -3.54
CA LEU A 36 0.52 -20.37 -4.25
C LEU A 36 0.50 -21.73 -3.56
N GLN A 37 0.56 -21.79 -2.23
CA GLN A 37 0.46 -23.05 -1.50
C GLN A 37 -0.92 -23.70 -1.69
N ARG A 38 -2.01 -22.93 -1.65
CA ARG A 38 -3.35 -23.46 -1.95
C ARG A 38 -3.46 -23.94 -3.41
N TYR A 39 -2.90 -23.19 -4.34
CA TYR A 39 -2.84 -23.59 -5.74
C TYR A 39 -2.07 -24.92 -5.91
N ARG A 40 -0.93 -25.07 -5.23
CA ARG A 40 -0.15 -26.32 -5.23
C ARG A 40 -1.01 -27.50 -4.78
N LEU A 41 -1.63 -27.42 -3.62
CA LEU A 41 -2.48 -28.49 -3.07
C LEU A 41 -3.66 -28.85 -3.98
N ASP A 42 -4.23 -27.84 -4.66
CA ASP A 42 -5.32 -28.00 -5.59
C ASP A 42 -4.88 -28.72 -6.89
N VAL A 43 -3.64 -28.51 -7.32
CA VAL A 43 -3.07 -29.07 -8.55
C VAL A 43 -2.37 -30.42 -8.31
N GLU A 44 -1.84 -30.70 -7.13
CA GLU A 44 -1.22 -32.00 -6.78
C GLU A 44 -2.20 -33.19 -6.92
N GLN A 45 -3.51 -32.92 -6.89
CA GLN A 45 -4.54 -33.91 -7.19
C GLN A 45 -4.67 -34.22 -8.69
N GLY A 46 -3.91 -33.52 -9.57
CA GLY A 46 -4.05 -33.62 -11.04
C GLY A 46 -2.77 -33.39 -11.85
N SER A 47 -1.62 -34.00 -11.52
CA SER A 47 -0.33 -33.90 -12.25
C SER A 47 0.19 -32.47 -12.41
N ALA A 48 0.63 -31.86 -11.32
CA ALA A 48 1.32 -30.57 -11.37
C ALA A 48 2.74 -30.76 -11.94
N ASP A 49 3.09 -29.86 -12.84
CA ASP A 49 4.47 -29.63 -13.21
C ASP A 49 5.16 -28.89 -12.04
N GLU A 50 5.85 -29.64 -11.18
CA GLU A 50 6.58 -29.11 -10.02
C GLU A 50 7.55 -27.99 -10.43
N GLN A 51 8.17 -28.12 -11.59
CA GLN A 51 9.07 -27.09 -12.08
C GLN A 51 8.35 -25.76 -12.35
N ARG A 52 7.11 -25.80 -12.84
CA ARG A 52 6.29 -24.58 -13.01
C ARG A 52 5.95 -23.91 -11.68
N LEU A 53 5.66 -24.70 -10.65
CA LEU A 53 5.41 -24.17 -9.31
C LEU A 53 6.64 -23.47 -8.73
N LEU A 54 7.82 -24.06 -8.89
CA LEU A 54 9.07 -23.43 -8.46
C LEU A 54 9.36 -22.14 -9.24
N MET A 55 9.14 -22.13 -10.54
CA MET A 55 9.28 -20.93 -11.37
C MET A 55 8.28 -19.85 -10.96
N MET A 56 7.04 -20.21 -10.64
CA MET A 56 6.02 -19.26 -10.19
C MET A 56 6.35 -18.67 -8.82
N SER A 57 6.86 -19.48 -7.90
CA SER A 57 7.34 -19.02 -6.59
C SER A 57 8.48 -18.01 -6.76
N SER A 58 9.52 -18.37 -7.53
CA SER A 58 10.64 -17.47 -7.81
C SER A 58 10.18 -16.16 -8.44
N PHE A 59 9.28 -16.24 -9.42
CA PHE A 59 8.72 -15.04 -10.05
C PHE A 59 8.00 -14.13 -9.05
N LEU A 60 7.17 -14.67 -8.15
CA LEU A 60 6.44 -13.88 -7.16
C LEU A 60 7.38 -13.20 -6.16
N ILE A 61 8.43 -13.91 -5.72
CA ILE A 61 9.42 -13.40 -4.78
C ILE A 61 10.35 -12.39 -5.45
N ASP A 62 10.75 -12.67 -6.69
CA ASP A 62 11.78 -11.92 -7.42
C ASP A 62 11.21 -10.86 -8.37
N TYR A 63 9.90 -10.60 -8.32
CA TYR A 63 9.28 -9.60 -9.17
C TYR A 63 9.95 -8.22 -9.01
N SER A 64 10.27 -7.59 -10.14
CA SER A 64 10.82 -6.23 -10.14
C SER A 64 9.71 -5.22 -9.85
N PHE A 65 9.79 -4.56 -8.71
CA PHE A 65 8.84 -3.52 -8.31
C PHE A 65 9.34 -2.10 -8.62
N ALA A 66 10.59 -1.93 -9.05
CA ALA A 66 11.18 -0.62 -9.35
C ALA A 66 10.37 0.15 -10.39
N ASP A 67 9.97 -0.53 -11.47
CA ASP A 67 9.19 0.07 -12.56
C ASP A 67 7.69 0.23 -12.22
N ARG A 68 7.30 -0.01 -10.97
CA ARG A 68 5.92 0.08 -10.51
C ARG A 68 5.66 1.20 -9.52
N LEU A 69 6.69 1.97 -9.20
CA LEU A 69 6.50 3.17 -8.41
C LEU A 69 5.71 4.22 -9.22
N TYR A 70 4.84 4.91 -8.53
CA TYR A 70 4.22 6.10 -9.11
C TYR A 70 5.28 7.19 -9.34
N PRO A 71 5.11 8.01 -10.38
CA PRO A 71 6.03 9.10 -10.65
C PRO A 71 6.28 9.98 -9.42
N ARG A 72 7.53 10.36 -9.19
CA ARG A 72 8.01 11.19 -8.08
C ARG A 72 7.87 10.58 -6.67
N ALA A 73 7.54 9.28 -6.53
CA ALA A 73 7.34 8.67 -5.21
C ALA A 73 8.57 8.79 -4.29
N LEU A 74 9.78 8.56 -4.81
CA LEU A 74 11.02 8.70 -4.04
C LEU A 74 11.35 10.17 -3.71
N GLU A 75 11.04 11.08 -4.62
CA GLU A 75 11.17 12.53 -4.38
C GLU A 75 10.25 13.00 -3.25
N VAL A 76 9.01 12.50 -3.22
CA VAL A 76 8.06 12.76 -2.14
C VAL A 76 8.62 12.30 -0.80
N ILE A 77 9.16 11.08 -0.71
CA ILE A 77 9.76 10.57 0.52
C ILE A 77 10.90 11.46 0.99
N ALA A 78 11.79 11.86 0.09
CA ALA A 78 12.90 12.77 0.41
C ALA A 78 12.39 14.16 0.86
N HIS A 79 11.32 14.68 0.24
CA HIS A 79 10.69 15.93 0.65
C HIS A 79 10.08 15.83 2.05
N LEU A 80 9.28 14.78 2.30
CA LEU A 80 8.62 14.56 3.58
C LEU A 80 9.62 14.36 4.72
N GLY A 81 10.77 13.75 4.44
CA GLY A 81 11.86 13.56 5.38
C GLY A 81 12.41 14.87 6.01
N ARG A 82 12.17 16.03 5.38
CA ARG A 82 12.54 17.35 5.92
C ARG A 82 11.66 17.79 7.10
N PHE A 83 10.47 17.24 7.21
CA PHE A 83 9.49 17.58 8.26
C PHE A 83 9.50 16.61 9.43
N GLY A 84 10.00 15.40 9.20
CA GLY A 84 10.10 14.36 10.22
C GLY A 84 10.37 12.98 9.63
N PRO A 85 10.49 11.94 10.47
CA PRO A 85 10.72 10.60 9.99
C PRO A 85 9.60 10.12 9.06
N THR A 86 9.94 9.78 7.82
CA THR A 86 9.03 9.13 6.90
C THR A 86 9.07 7.62 7.12
N VAL A 87 7.91 7.00 7.32
CA VAL A 87 7.74 5.58 7.64
C VAL A 87 6.77 4.95 6.65
N ILE A 88 7.10 3.78 6.13
CA ILE A 88 6.16 3.00 5.33
C ILE A 88 5.37 2.09 6.25
N LEU A 89 4.06 2.28 6.28
CA LEU A 89 3.11 1.46 7.02
C LEU A 89 2.23 0.70 6.03
N THR A 90 2.37 -0.63 5.98
CA THR A 90 1.71 -1.44 4.96
C THR A 90 0.99 -2.65 5.54
N ASP A 91 -0.10 -3.07 4.87
CA ASP A 91 -0.77 -4.35 5.13
C ASP A 91 -0.24 -5.42 4.18
N GLY A 92 -0.14 -6.65 4.66
CA GLY A 92 0.19 -7.81 3.84
C GLY A 92 1.08 -8.82 4.53
N ASP A 93 1.56 -9.78 3.75
CA ASP A 93 2.43 -10.82 4.29
C ASP A 93 3.86 -10.31 4.54
N ILE A 94 4.48 -10.91 5.55
CA ILE A 94 5.80 -10.50 6.05
C ILE A 94 6.96 -10.87 5.10
N VAL A 95 6.73 -11.65 4.06
CA VAL A 95 7.76 -12.03 3.08
C VAL A 95 7.74 -11.11 1.87
N ILE A 96 6.56 -10.93 1.27
CA ILE A 96 6.43 -10.16 0.03
C ILE A 96 6.52 -8.65 0.27
N GLN A 97 5.95 -8.12 1.36
CA GLN A 97 5.98 -6.67 1.58
C GLN A 97 7.41 -6.12 1.76
N PRO A 98 8.29 -6.68 2.61
CA PRO A 98 9.68 -6.24 2.67
C PRO A 98 10.41 -6.36 1.33
N ARG A 99 10.16 -7.44 0.58
CA ARG A 99 10.75 -7.63 -0.75
C ARG A 99 10.32 -6.54 -1.75
N LYS A 100 9.04 -6.16 -1.74
CA LYS A 100 8.55 -5.04 -2.55
C LYS A 100 9.30 -3.75 -2.21
N LEU A 101 9.43 -3.44 -0.93
CA LEU A 101 10.11 -2.23 -0.47
C LEU A 101 11.57 -2.21 -0.89
N GLN A 102 12.30 -3.32 -0.69
CA GLN A 102 13.70 -3.45 -1.06
C GLN A 102 13.90 -3.32 -2.57
N ARG A 103 13.12 -4.06 -3.37
CA ARG A 103 13.26 -4.08 -4.82
C ARG A 103 12.75 -2.84 -5.54
N SER A 104 11.95 -2.02 -4.88
CA SER A 104 11.50 -0.73 -5.41
C SER A 104 12.39 0.45 -5.00
N GLY A 105 13.37 0.26 -4.12
CA GLY A 105 14.17 1.33 -3.55
C GLY A 105 13.47 2.11 -2.42
N LEU A 106 12.23 1.76 -2.10
CA LEU A 106 11.48 2.41 -1.01
C LEU A 106 12.11 2.14 0.36
N TRP A 107 12.68 0.94 0.56
CA TRP A 107 13.34 0.57 1.80
C TRP A 107 14.49 1.52 2.13
N ASP A 108 15.36 1.76 1.17
CA ASP A 108 16.52 2.66 1.33
C ASP A 108 16.07 4.12 1.47
N ALA A 109 15.03 4.52 0.71
CA ALA A 109 14.50 5.88 0.76
C ALA A 109 13.92 6.26 2.14
N VAL A 110 13.49 5.28 2.94
CA VAL A 110 13.01 5.51 4.32
C VAL A 110 14.00 5.01 5.38
N ASP A 111 15.26 4.71 5.04
CA ASP A 111 16.30 4.17 5.94
C ASP A 111 15.79 2.94 6.73
N GLY A 112 15.11 2.03 6.08
CA GLY A 112 14.53 0.82 6.68
C GLY A 112 13.33 1.05 7.61
N ARG A 113 12.81 2.28 7.72
CA ARG A 113 11.64 2.59 8.55
C ARG A 113 10.36 2.06 7.90
N ALA A 114 10.10 0.78 8.08
CA ALA A 114 8.93 0.10 7.55
C ALA A 114 8.25 -0.75 8.64
N LEU A 115 6.92 -0.73 8.66
CA LEU A 115 6.09 -1.55 9.53
C LEU A 115 5.10 -2.33 8.66
N VAL A 116 5.04 -3.64 8.85
CA VAL A 116 4.16 -4.54 8.13
C VAL A 116 3.18 -5.16 9.11
N TYR A 117 1.89 -4.98 8.88
CA TYR A 117 0.81 -5.53 9.69
C TYR A 117 -0.21 -6.25 8.82
N VAL A 118 -1.09 -7.00 9.44
CA VAL A 118 -2.26 -7.59 8.78
C VAL A 118 -3.36 -6.54 8.62
N HIS A 119 -3.57 -5.73 9.67
CA HIS A 119 -4.52 -4.61 9.73
C HIS A 119 -3.83 -3.41 10.37
N LYS A 120 -3.21 -2.58 9.57
CA LYS A 120 -2.40 -1.44 10.05
C LYS A 120 -3.21 -0.43 10.86
N GLU A 121 -4.49 -0.27 10.56
CA GLU A 121 -5.41 0.60 11.31
C GLU A 121 -5.66 0.13 12.75
N ARG A 122 -5.32 -1.12 13.07
CA ARG A 122 -5.41 -1.68 14.43
C ARG A 122 -4.07 -1.68 15.18
N ALA A 123 -2.99 -1.31 14.50
CA ALA A 123 -1.63 -1.36 15.04
C ALA A 123 -1.10 0.01 15.51
N LEU A 124 -1.99 1.00 15.72
CA LEU A 124 -1.62 2.38 16.00
C LEU A 124 -0.79 2.54 17.28
N ASP A 125 -1.05 1.74 18.32
CA ASP A 125 -0.24 1.73 19.54
C ASP A 125 1.20 1.25 19.28
N ALA A 126 1.36 0.26 18.39
CA ALA A 126 2.69 -0.20 17.98
C ALA A 126 3.40 0.87 17.14
N VAL A 127 2.71 1.52 16.22
CA VAL A 127 3.24 2.66 15.45
C VAL A 127 3.73 3.75 16.40
N GLN A 128 2.93 4.12 17.39
CA GLN A 128 3.27 5.16 18.36
C GLN A 128 4.46 4.78 19.26
N ARG A 129 4.61 3.50 19.61
CA ARG A 129 5.79 3.02 20.38
C ARG A 129 7.07 3.08 19.55
N HIS A 130 7.01 2.70 18.26
CA HIS A 130 8.17 2.71 17.38
C HIS A 130 8.57 4.11 16.91
N TYR A 131 7.57 4.94 16.62
CA TYR A 131 7.74 6.29 16.09
C TYR A 131 6.89 7.30 16.87
N PRO A 132 7.27 7.63 18.12
CA PRO A 132 6.50 8.58 18.92
C PRO A 132 6.54 9.98 18.31
N ALA A 133 5.36 10.57 18.11
CA ALA A 133 5.20 11.92 17.58
C ALA A 133 4.03 12.65 18.24
N ARG A 134 4.07 13.98 18.25
CA ARG A 134 2.96 14.80 18.70
C ARG A 134 1.83 14.81 17.68
N HIS A 135 2.19 14.78 16.40
CA HIS A 135 1.27 14.80 15.27
C HIS A 135 1.75 13.84 14.18
N TYR A 136 0.82 13.17 13.52
CA TYR A 136 1.06 12.25 12.42
C TYR A 136 0.42 12.76 11.15
N VAL A 137 1.03 12.47 10.01
CA VAL A 137 0.41 12.62 8.69
C VAL A 137 0.33 11.25 8.05
N MET A 138 -0.87 10.83 7.67
CA MET A 138 -1.08 9.55 7.00
C MET A 138 -1.56 9.77 5.58
N VAL A 139 -0.84 9.19 4.63
CA VAL A 139 -1.14 9.21 3.20
C VAL A 139 -1.52 7.80 2.77
N ASP A 140 -2.71 7.62 2.20
CA ASP A 140 -3.19 6.29 1.79
C ASP A 140 -4.21 6.41 0.63
N ASP A 141 -4.34 5.34 -0.16
CA ASP A 141 -5.33 5.20 -1.23
C ASP A 141 -6.63 4.51 -0.75
N LYS A 142 -6.70 4.11 0.52
CA LYS A 142 -7.86 3.47 1.15
C LYS A 142 -8.52 4.42 2.14
N LEU A 143 -9.56 5.12 1.70
CA LEU A 143 -10.27 6.10 2.51
C LEU A 143 -10.79 5.52 3.84
N ARG A 144 -11.25 4.25 3.82
CA ARG A 144 -11.67 3.52 5.03
C ARG A 144 -10.56 3.45 6.10
N ILE A 145 -9.31 3.22 5.69
CA ILE A 145 -8.17 3.14 6.62
C ILE A 145 -7.89 4.52 7.23
N LEU A 146 -7.86 5.55 6.39
CA LEU A 146 -7.69 6.93 6.86
C LEU A 146 -8.76 7.32 7.88
N ALA A 147 -10.02 7.01 7.58
CA ALA A 147 -11.15 7.26 8.48
C ALA A 147 -11.03 6.51 9.81
N ALA A 148 -10.66 5.21 9.77
CA ALA A 148 -10.48 4.40 10.97
C ALA A 148 -9.34 4.93 11.87
N MET A 149 -8.20 5.30 11.27
CA MET A 149 -7.07 5.89 12.01
C MET A 149 -7.42 7.27 12.58
N LYS A 150 -8.14 8.10 11.82
CA LYS A 150 -8.59 9.43 12.25
C LYS A 150 -9.54 9.34 13.44
N ALA A 151 -10.43 8.36 13.46
CA ALA A 151 -11.34 8.12 14.58
C ALA A 151 -10.60 7.86 15.92
N ILE A 152 -9.41 7.24 15.87
CA ILE A 152 -8.58 6.93 17.04
C ILE A 152 -7.69 8.11 17.42
N TRP A 153 -6.90 8.63 16.48
CA TRP A 153 -5.91 9.68 16.75
C TRP A 153 -6.45 11.11 16.69
N ARG A 154 -7.64 11.28 16.11
CA ARG A 154 -8.38 12.58 16.06
C ARG A 154 -7.49 13.73 15.58
N GLU A 155 -7.34 14.77 16.39
CA GLU A 155 -6.55 15.97 16.06
C GLU A 155 -5.04 15.70 15.93
N ARG A 156 -4.58 14.55 16.41
CA ARG A 156 -3.18 14.14 16.26
C ARG A 156 -2.85 13.54 14.90
N LEU A 157 -3.82 13.43 14.01
CA LEU A 157 -3.65 12.88 12.68
C LEU A 157 -4.19 13.82 11.61
N THR A 158 -3.36 14.13 10.63
CA THR A 158 -3.79 14.67 9.34
C THR A 158 -3.83 13.55 8.32
N THR A 159 -4.96 13.39 7.65
CA THR A 159 -5.19 12.36 6.63
C THR A 159 -5.14 12.95 5.23
N ILE A 160 -4.40 12.30 4.33
CA ILE A 160 -4.30 12.70 2.93
C ILE A 160 -4.72 11.49 2.07
N PHE A 161 -5.82 11.63 1.36
CA PHE A 161 -6.31 10.62 0.44
C PHE A 161 -5.70 10.86 -0.94
N VAL A 162 -5.03 9.82 -1.50
CA VAL A 162 -4.45 9.87 -2.84
C VAL A 162 -5.34 9.12 -3.81
N ARG A 163 -5.88 9.81 -4.81
CA ARG A 163 -6.76 9.22 -5.85
C ARG A 163 -5.99 8.42 -6.90
N GLN A 164 -5.08 7.56 -6.45
CA GLN A 164 -4.29 6.66 -7.29
C GLN A 164 -4.46 5.22 -6.83
N GLY A 165 -4.38 4.30 -7.79
CA GLY A 165 -4.47 2.88 -7.50
C GLY A 165 -5.91 2.35 -7.50
N HIS A 166 -6.00 1.04 -7.38
CA HIS A 166 -7.26 0.31 -7.52
C HIS A 166 -8.30 0.71 -6.46
N TYR A 167 -7.87 0.87 -5.21
CA TYR A 167 -8.79 1.15 -4.10
C TYR A 167 -9.37 2.56 -4.16
N ALA A 168 -8.56 3.54 -4.58
CA ALA A 168 -8.97 4.94 -4.67
C ALA A 168 -9.85 5.23 -5.89
N LEU A 169 -9.89 4.35 -6.88
CA LEU A 169 -10.69 4.49 -8.10
C LEU A 169 -11.97 3.66 -8.08
N ASP A 170 -12.16 2.83 -7.07
CA ASP A 170 -13.38 2.02 -6.90
C ASP A 170 -14.43 2.79 -6.11
N ALA A 171 -15.45 3.28 -6.83
CA ALA A 171 -16.54 4.07 -6.24
C ALA A 171 -17.27 3.32 -5.10
N ALA A 172 -17.37 1.99 -5.16
CA ALA A 172 -18.02 1.20 -4.13
C ALA A 172 -17.23 1.17 -2.81
N LEU A 173 -15.90 1.25 -2.89
CA LEU A 173 -15.02 1.29 -1.72
C LEU A 173 -14.92 2.69 -1.07
N ILE A 174 -15.24 3.73 -1.83
CA ILE A 174 -15.23 5.13 -1.37
C ILE A 174 -16.59 5.52 -0.79
N ALA A 175 -17.67 4.98 -1.37
CA ALA A 175 -19.03 5.37 -1.00
C ALA A 175 -19.30 5.21 0.50
N GLY A 176 -19.86 6.25 1.12
CA GLY A 176 -20.21 6.27 2.54
C GLY A 176 -19.05 6.40 3.51
N GLN A 177 -17.80 6.50 3.03
CA GLN A 177 -16.65 6.75 3.90
C GLN A 177 -16.55 8.25 4.25
N PRO A 178 -16.16 8.60 5.49
CA PRO A 178 -15.81 9.97 5.84
C PRO A 178 -14.69 10.50 4.94
N ALA A 179 -14.76 11.77 4.56
CA ALA A 179 -13.72 12.42 3.78
C ALA A 179 -12.40 12.50 4.59
N ALA A 180 -11.26 12.40 3.91
CA ALA A 180 -9.98 12.74 4.48
C ALA A 180 -9.86 14.27 4.70
N ASP A 181 -8.89 14.69 5.52
CA ASP A 181 -8.62 16.12 5.71
C ASP A 181 -8.20 16.79 4.41
N PHE A 182 -7.41 16.07 3.59
CA PHE A 182 -6.98 16.51 2.26
C PHE A 182 -7.12 15.39 1.23
N THR A 183 -7.30 15.78 -0.03
CA THR A 183 -7.33 14.85 -1.17
C THR A 183 -6.45 15.39 -2.28
N ILE A 184 -5.62 14.51 -2.85
CA ILE A 184 -4.75 14.81 -3.99
C ILE A 184 -4.97 13.76 -5.08
N ASP A 185 -4.68 14.10 -6.32
CA ASP A 185 -4.83 13.20 -7.44
C ASP A 185 -3.64 12.27 -7.62
N ARG A 186 -2.43 12.77 -7.34
CA ARG A 186 -1.18 12.05 -7.56
C ARG A 186 -0.25 12.22 -6.37
N ILE A 187 0.40 11.13 -5.99
CA ILE A 187 1.37 11.15 -4.88
C ILE A 187 2.46 12.21 -5.07
N GLY A 188 2.88 12.48 -6.31
CA GLY A 188 3.91 13.47 -6.65
C GLY A 188 3.56 14.90 -6.21
N GLU A 189 2.29 15.24 -6.04
CA GLU A 189 1.86 16.56 -5.57
C GLU A 189 2.36 16.87 -4.16
N LEU A 190 2.58 15.85 -3.34
CA LEU A 190 3.13 16.02 -1.99
C LEU A 190 4.55 16.61 -1.98
N ALA A 191 5.31 16.51 -3.06
CA ALA A 191 6.64 17.09 -3.14
C ALA A 191 6.64 18.64 -3.15
N GLU A 192 5.47 19.24 -3.40
CA GLU A 192 5.29 20.69 -3.49
C GLU A 192 4.49 21.26 -2.30
N LEU A 193 3.96 20.37 -1.44
CA LEU A 193 3.16 20.79 -0.30
C LEU A 193 4.04 21.11 0.92
N ASP A 194 3.74 22.25 1.55
CA ASP A 194 4.29 22.58 2.87
C ASP A 194 3.44 21.89 3.95
N LEU A 195 3.94 20.76 4.45
CA LEU A 195 3.25 20.00 5.50
C LEU A 195 3.05 20.77 6.79
N PHE A 196 3.93 21.73 7.09
CA PHE A 196 3.77 22.57 8.30
C PHE A 196 2.47 23.37 8.22
N ARG A 197 2.18 23.94 7.05
CA ARG A 197 0.91 24.66 6.83
C ARG A 197 -0.29 23.73 6.89
N LEU A 198 -0.18 22.52 6.32
CA LEU A 198 -1.28 21.54 6.35
C LEU A 198 -1.63 21.07 7.75
N THR A 199 -0.66 20.91 8.64
CA THR A 199 -0.90 20.46 10.02
C THR A 199 -1.42 21.57 10.95
N GLN A 200 -1.36 22.84 10.54
CA GLN A 200 -1.86 23.98 11.30
C GLN A 200 -3.25 24.46 10.85
N GLN A 201 -3.76 23.97 9.72
CA GLN A 201 -5.09 24.36 9.22
C GLN A 201 -6.18 23.50 9.86
N PRO A 202 -7.35 24.09 10.19
CA PRO A 202 -8.49 23.31 10.64
C PRO A 202 -8.94 22.36 9.51
N ALA A 203 -9.30 21.14 9.87
CA ALA A 203 -9.88 20.16 8.95
C ALA A 203 -11.03 20.81 8.16
N ASN A 204 -10.99 20.70 6.81
CA ASN A 204 -11.90 21.28 5.80
C ASN A 204 -11.50 22.62 5.15
N ALA A 205 -10.29 23.09 5.27
CA ALA A 205 -9.82 24.12 4.34
C ALA A 205 -9.53 23.46 2.99
N ALA A 206 -10.38 23.73 1.99
CA ALA A 206 -10.11 23.32 0.61
C ALA A 206 -8.73 23.84 0.21
N LEU A 207 -7.85 22.95 -0.24
CA LEU A 207 -6.58 23.33 -0.87
C LEU A 207 -6.94 24.13 -2.14
N ALA A 208 -6.94 25.46 -2.02
CA ALA A 208 -6.86 26.29 -3.21
C ALA A 208 -5.47 26.02 -3.81
N ILE A 209 -5.44 25.26 -4.89
CA ILE A 209 -4.27 25.15 -5.75
C ILE A 209 -4.02 26.59 -6.22
N LEU A 210 -2.92 27.18 -5.76
CA LEU A 210 -2.45 28.43 -6.30
C LEU A 210 -2.07 28.15 -7.75
N GLU A 211 -2.98 28.46 -8.67
CA GLU A 211 -2.64 28.69 -10.05
C GLU A 211 -1.64 29.84 -10.05
N THR A 212 -0.38 29.52 -10.26
CA THR A 212 0.64 30.52 -10.58
C THR A 212 0.42 30.95 -12.03
N PRO A 213 0.43 32.28 -12.32
CA PRO A 213 0.18 32.83 -13.63
C PRO A 213 1.22 32.39 -14.67
#